data_1479aedb46712d348382725ed1c08070
#
_entry.id   1479aedb46712d348382725ed1c08070
#
_cell.length_a   1.000
_cell.length_b   1.000
_cell.length_c   1.000
_cell.angle_alpha   90.00
_cell.angle_beta   90.00
_cell.angle_gamma   90.00
#
_symmetry.space_group_name_H-M   'P 1'
#
loop_
_entity.id
_entity.type
_entity.pdbx_description
1 polymer ?
#
loop_
_entity_poly.entity_id
_entity_poly.type
_entity_poly.pdbx_seq_one_letter_code
_entity_poly.pdbx_strand_id
1 'polypeptide(L)'
;RAFFMMPKKTLNIGLIGYRFMGKAHSNAWRQAPRFFDLKRDVRLHTICGRNTVEVEKARAQFGWDHAVNDWRTVVADPEIDVIDINTPNDSHAEIAIAAAKAGKHVLCEKPLALDVKECRQMLQAVKRAKVVHMICHNYRRIPAIAQAKKMIEEGAVGEIRHYYARYAQGWLVDPKMPRLWRLQKQHAGSGAHGDIHAHIIDLARFLVGEFDEVCGQLHTFIKQRPLPENPKKMGRVTVDDAAQCIGRF
;
A
#
# COMPACT_ATOMS: atom_id res chain seq x y z
N ARG A 1 -5.95 -41.12 -19.57
CA ARG A 1 -5.55 -41.04 -18.14
C ARG A 1 -6.04 -39.68 -17.60
N ALA A 2 -7.09 -39.70 -16.77
CA ALA A 2 -7.53 -38.50 -16.07
C ALA A 2 -6.42 -38.10 -15.09
N PHE A 3 -5.84 -36.90 -15.31
CA PHE A 3 -4.94 -36.29 -14.33
C PHE A 3 -5.82 -35.88 -13.13
N PHE A 4 -5.80 -36.65 -12.08
CA PHE A 4 -6.31 -36.20 -10.78
C PHE A 4 -5.38 -35.11 -10.26
N MET A 5 -5.71 -33.86 -10.55
CA MET A 5 -5.06 -32.75 -9.90
C MET A 5 -5.42 -32.77 -8.40
N MET A 6 -4.41 -32.94 -7.54
CA MET A 6 -4.64 -32.79 -6.10
C MET A 6 -5.22 -31.40 -5.82
N PRO A 7 -6.25 -31.29 -4.96
CA PRO A 7 -6.84 -29.98 -4.66
C PRO A 7 -5.75 -29.04 -4.12
N LYS A 8 -5.63 -27.87 -4.75
CA LYS A 8 -4.70 -26.83 -4.27
C LYS A 8 -5.16 -26.38 -2.87
N LYS A 9 -4.23 -26.22 -1.93
CA LYS A 9 -4.55 -25.65 -0.61
C LYS A 9 -5.05 -24.22 -0.79
N THR A 10 -6.22 -23.88 -0.25
CA THR A 10 -6.81 -22.54 -0.31
C THR A 10 -6.03 -21.56 0.54
N LEU A 11 -5.90 -20.33 0.07
CA LEU A 11 -5.36 -19.17 0.77
C LEU A 11 -6.51 -18.22 1.06
N ASN A 12 -6.90 -18.11 2.32
CA ASN A 12 -7.99 -17.24 2.77
C ASN A 12 -7.48 -15.83 3.06
N ILE A 13 -8.08 -14.83 2.42
CA ILE A 13 -7.67 -13.43 2.52
C ILE A 13 -8.61 -12.69 3.46
N GLY A 14 -8.06 -11.94 4.41
CA GLY A 14 -8.73 -10.92 5.18
C GLY A 14 -8.28 -9.53 4.73
N LEU A 15 -9.18 -8.73 4.17
CA LEU A 15 -8.87 -7.39 3.66
C LEU A 15 -9.39 -6.33 4.62
N ILE A 16 -8.54 -5.43 5.06
CA ILE A 16 -8.88 -4.36 5.99
C ILE A 16 -8.80 -3.01 5.27
N GLY A 17 -9.97 -2.35 5.09
CA GLY A 17 -10.10 -1.12 4.33
C GLY A 17 -10.70 -1.33 2.94
N TYR A 18 -11.98 -0.97 2.77
CA TYR A 18 -12.80 -1.28 1.58
C TYR A 18 -12.89 -0.17 0.53
N ARG A 19 -12.29 1.02 0.79
CA ARG A 19 -12.40 2.17 -0.12
C ARG A 19 -11.53 1.98 -1.36
N PHE A 20 -10.99 3.05 -1.93
CA PHE A 20 -10.31 3.05 -3.23
C PHE A 20 -9.29 1.91 -3.39
N MET A 21 -8.32 1.78 -2.46
CA MET A 21 -7.33 0.71 -2.53
C MET A 21 -7.93 -0.66 -2.24
N GLY A 22 -8.85 -0.78 -1.27
CA GLY A 22 -9.54 -2.04 -1.01
C GLY A 22 -10.35 -2.55 -2.21
N LYS A 23 -10.96 -1.64 -3.00
CA LYS A 23 -11.58 -2.01 -4.29
C LYS A 23 -10.54 -2.53 -5.29
N ALA A 24 -9.40 -1.84 -5.41
CA ALA A 24 -8.33 -2.25 -6.32
C ALA A 24 -7.75 -3.61 -5.94
N HIS A 25 -7.49 -3.85 -4.64
CA HIS A 25 -6.98 -5.11 -4.13
C HIS A 25 -8.01 -6.25 -4.26
N SER A 26 -9.29 -5.99 -3.98
CA SER A 26 -10.37 -6.96 -4.22
C SER A 26 -10.40 -7.43 -5.67
N ASN A 27 -10.24 -6.48 -6.62
CA ASN A 27 -10.14 -6.83 -8.03
C ASN A 27 -8.86 -7.62 -8.34
N ALA A 28 -7.72 -7.24 -7.78
CA ALA A 28 -6.45 -7.93 -7.99
C ALA A 28 -6.51 -9.38 -7.48
N TRP A 29 -7.04 -9.63 -6.29
CA TRP A 29 -7.23 -10.97 -5.74
C TRP A 29 -8.15 -11.84 -6.60
N ARG A 30 -9.22 -11.27 -7.14
CA ARG A 30 -10.15 -11.98 -8.06
C ARG A 30 -9.53 -12.30 -9.41
N GLN A 31 -8.66 -11.43 -9.92
CA GLN A 31 -8.03 -11.59 -11.22
C GLN A 31 -6.80 -12.48 -11.17
N ALA A 32 -6.02 -12.45 -10.09
CA ALA A 32 -4.76 -13.18 -9.99
C ALA A 32 -4.86 -14.67 -10.39
N PRO A 33 -5.87 -15.47 -9.97
CA PRO A 33 -5.99 -16.85 -10.38
C PRO A 33 -6.30 -17.05 -11.87
N ARG A 34 -6.75 -16.00 -12.56
CA ARG A 34 -7.11 -16.07 -14.00
C ARG A 34 -5.93 -15.73 -14.91
N PHE A 35 -4.96 -14.98 -14.39
CA PHE A 35 -3.82 -14.50 -15.16
C PHE A 35 -2.51 -15.19 -14.81
N PHE A 36 -2.45 -15.86 -13.64
CA PHE A 36 -1.25 -16.50 -13.14
C PHE A 36 -1.53 -17.95 -12.74
N ASP A 37 -0.60 -18.85 -13.00
CA ASP A 37 -0.64 -20.22 -12.49
C ASP A 37 -0.22 -20.21 -11.01
N LEU A 38 -1.23 -20.04 -10.13
CA LEU A 38 -1.01 -20.02 -8.70
C LEU A 38 -0.94 -21.43 -8.13
N LYS A 39 -0.01 -21.66 -7.20
CA LYS A 39 0.11 -22.93 -6.47
C LYS A 39 -1.00 -23.13 -5.43
N ARG A 40 -1.82 -22.13 -5.17
CA ARG A 40 -2.91 -22.12 -4.18
C ARG A 40 -4.14 -21.47 -4.78
N ASP A 41 -5.32 -21.92 -4.37
CA ASP A 41 -6.56 -21.21 -4.65
C ASP A 41 -6.67 -20.01 -3.72
N VAL A 42 -7.33 -18.96 -4.18
CA VAL A 42 -7.53 -17.71 -3.42
C VAL A 42 -9.00 -17.57 -3.09
N ARG A 43 -9.31 -17.38 -1.81
CA ARG A 43 -10.66 -17.11 -1.31
C ARG A 43 -10.72 -15.71 -0.69
N LEU A 44 -11.65 -14.90 -1.14
CA LEU A 44 -11.96 -13.60 -0.56
C LEU A 44 -12.82 -13.84 0.69
N HIS A 45 -12.16 -14.16 1.82
CA HIS A 45 -12.84 -14.63 3.02
C HIS A 45 -13.56 -13.50 3.76
N THR A 46 -12.86 -12.49 4.23
CA THR A 46 -13.45 -11.43 5.04
C THR A 46 -12.97 -10.04 4.62
N ILE A 47 -13.91 -9.11 4.42
CA ILE A 47 -13.62 -7.69 4.24
C ILE A 47 -13.99 -6.90 5.49
N CYS A 48 -13.13 -5.96 5.91
CA CYS A 48 -13.32 -5.18 7.11
C CYS A 48 -13.36 -3.67 6.85
N GLY A 49 -14.27 -2.99 7.56
CA GLY A 49 -14.34 -1.53 7.55
C GLY A 49 -15.27 -0.96 8.61
N ARG A 50 -14.91 0.20 9.16
CA ARG A 50 -15.58 0.80 10.33
C ARG A 50 -17.07 1.10 10.16
N ASN A 51 -17.52 1.37 8.93
CA ASN A 51 -18.94 1.62 8.65
C ASN A 51 -19.59 0.32 8.17
N THR A 52 -20.47 -0.24 9.00
CA THR A 52 -21.12 -1.53 8.75
C THR A 52 -21.94 -1.55 7.46
N VAL A 53 -22.66 -0.47 7.14
CA VAL A 53 -23.48 -0.40 5.92
C VAL A 53 -22.59 -0.37 4.68
N GLU A 54 -21.54 0.45 4.69
CA GLU A 54 -20.64 0.59 3.54
C GLU A 54 -19.76 -0.64 3.32
N VAL A 55 -19.29 -1.30 4.39
CA VAL A 55 -18.49 -2.52 4.24
C VAL A 55 -19.34 -3.69 3.74
N GLU A 56 -20.62 -3.78 4.15
CA GLU A 56 -21.54 -4.80 3.63
C GLU A 56 -21.83 -4.60 2.14
N LYS A 57 -22.03 -3.36 1.70
CA LYS A 57 -22.13 -3.04 0.26
C LYS A 57 -20.88 -3.47 -0.50
N ALA A 58 -19.70 -3.17 0.06
CA ALA A 58 -18.41 -3.57 -0.52
C ALA A 58 -18.25 -5.09 -0.56
N ARG A 59 -18.68 -5.81 0.48
CA ARG A 59 -18.70 -7.28 0.52
C ARG A 59 -19.48 -7.83 -0.67
N ALA A 60 -20.73 -7.40 -0.81
CA ALA A 60 -21.62 -7.87 -1.88
C ALA A 60 -21.08 -7.49 -3.27
N GLN A 61 -20.59 -6.25 -3.44
CA GLN A 61 -20.09 -5.75 -4.72
C GLN A 61 -18.81 -6.45 -5.15
N PHE A 62 -17.90 -6.73 -4.22
CA PHE A 62 -16.58 -7.27 -4.55
C PHE A 62 -16.49 -8.80 -4.38
N GLY A 63 -17.55 -9.45 -3.89
CA GLY A 63 -17.65 -10.90 -3.78
C GLY A 63 -16.85 -11.48 -2.63
N TRP A 64 -16.84 -10.81 -1.46
CA TRP A 64 -16.30 -11.34 -0.21
C TRP A 64 -17.36 -12.20 0.49
N ASP A 65 -16.92 -13.25 1.21
CA ASP A 65 -17.84 -14.12 1.92
C ASP A 65 -18.43 -13.44 3.16
N HIS A 66 -17.60 -12.72 3.92
CA HIS A 66 -17.97 -12.07 5.18
C HIS A 66 -17.60 -10.59 5.20
N ALA A 67 -18.38 -9.80 5.97
CA ALA A 67 -18.06 -8.41 6.30
C ALA A 67 -18.07 -8.20 7.81
N VAL A 68 -17.07 -7.46 8.31
CA VAL A 68 -16.96 -7.13 9.74
C VAL A 68 -16.54 -5.66 9.91
N ASN A 69 -16.76 -5.10 11.10
CA ASN A 69 -16.44 -3.71 11.41
C ASN A 69 -15.26 -3.50 12.36
N ASP A 70 -14.68 -4.57 12.89
CA ASP A 70 -13.46 -4.54 13.71
C ASP A 70 -12.37 -5.43 13.07
N TRP A 71 -11.24 -4.84 12.73
CA TRP A 71 -10.11 -5.54 12.14
C TRP A 71 -9.49 -6.59 13.07
N ARG A 72 -9.70 -6.46 14.39
CA ARG A 72 -9.18 -7.41 15.37
C ARG A 72 -9.84 -8.78 15.21
N THR A 73 -11.10 -8.81 14.83
CA THR A 73 -11.80 -10.07 14.53
C THR A 73 -11.21 -10.76 13.31
N VAL A 74 -10.80 -10.00 12.29
CA VAL A 74 -10.15 -10.55 11.09
C VAL A 74 -8.78 -11.15 11.43
N VAL A 75 -8.01 -10.46 12.26
CA VAL A 75 -6.68 -10.93 12.69
C VAL A 75 -6.77 -12.17 13.58
N ALA A 76 -7.80 -12.24 14.44
CA ALA A 76 -8.00 -13.35 15.36
C ALA A 76 -8.61 -14.60 14.69
N ASP A 77 -9.19 -14.47 13.51
CA ASP A 77 -9.85 -15.58 12.81
C ASP A 77 -8.82 -16.64 12.37
N PRO A 78 -8.91 -17.90 12.87
CA PRO A 78 -7.96 -18.95 12.52
C PRO A 78 -8.02 -19.38 11.05
N GLU A 79 -9.14 -19.16 10.36
CA GLU A 79 -9.29 -19.53 8.96
C GLU A 79 -8.55 -18.58 8.00
N ILE A 80 -8.24 -17.35 8.42
CA ILE A 80 -7.55 -16.36 7.59
C ILE A 80 -6.05 -16.61 7.58
N ASP A 81 -5.46 -16.65 6.40
CA ASP A 81 -4.01 -16.85 6.19
C ASP A 81 -3.27 -15.52 5.96
N VAL A 82 -3.88 -14.58 5.25
CA VAL A 82 -3.26 -13.31 4.82
C VAL A 82 -4.10 -12.12 5.27
N ILE A 83 -3.46 -11.15 5.88
CA ILE A 83 -4.05 -9.83 6.16
C ILE A 83 -3.56 -8.84 5.12
N ASP A 84 -4.50 -8.29 4.36
CA ASP A 84 -4.29 -7.28 3.32
C ASP A 84 -4.75 -5.91 3.83
N ILE A 85 -3.78 -5.00 4.10
CA ILE A 85 -4.00 -3.74 4.82
C ILE A 85 -4.09 -2.59 3.83
N ASN A 86 -5.29 -1.99 3.73
CA ASN A 86 -5.67 -0.92 2.80
C ASN A 86 -6.28 0.29 3.52
N THR A 87 -5.92 0.48 4.76
CA THR A 87 -6.43 1.52 5.65
C THR A 87 -5.67 2.85 5.50
N PRO A 88 -6.03 3.94 6.20
CA PRO A 88 -5.14 5.09 6.37
C PRO A 88 -3.82 4.71 7.06
N ASN A 89 -2.75 5.44 6.74
CA ASN A 89 -1.37 5.09 7.08
C ASN A 89 -1.13 4.93 8.60
N ASP A 90 -1.85 5.71 9.43
CA ASP A 90 -1.75 5.71 10.89
C ASP A 90 -2.15 4.39 11.55
N SER A 91 -2.83 3.51 10.83
CA SER A 91 -3.24 2.21 11.35
C SER A 91 -2.41 1.03 10.82
N HIS A 92 -1.54 1.25 9.84
CA HIS A 92 -0.76 0.18 9.20
C HIS A 92 0.10 -0.58 10.20
N ALA A 93 0.84 0.14 11.06
CA ALA A 93 1.78 -0.48 12.00
C ALA A 93 1.05 -1.35 13.04
N GLU A 94 -0.02 -0.83 13.66
CA GLU A 94 -0.80 -1.58 14.65
C GLU A 94 -1.34 -2.89 14.06
N ILE A 95 -1.99 -2.80 12.88
CA ILE A 95 -2.62 -3.95 12.24
C ILE A 95 -1.57 -4.96 11.79
N ALA A 96 -0.50 -4.53 11.13
CA ALA A 96 0.55 -5.43 10.64
C ALA A 96 1.29 -6.16 11.76
N ILE A 97 1.59 -5.47 12.86
CA ILE A 97 2.22 -6.08 14.04
C ILE A 97 1.29 -7.11 14.69
N ALA A 98 0.00 -6.80 14.82
CA ALA A 98 -0.99 -7.74 15.34
C ALA A 98 -1.14 -8.96 14.45
N ALA A 99 -1.25 -8.77 13.12
CA ALA A 99 -1.33 -9.85 12.15
C ALA A 99 -0.11 -10.78 12.21
N ALA A 100 1.10 -10.20 12.26
CA ALA A 100 2.33 -10.98 12.39
C ALA A 100 2.37 -11.79 13.69
N LYS A 101 1.98 -11.19 14.83
CA LYS A 101 1.90 -11.89 16.12
C LYS A 101 0.90 -13.05 16.10
N ALA A 102 -0.18 -12.92 15.33
CA ALA A 102 -1.18 -13.98 15.11
C ALA A 102 -0.73 -15.03 14.06
N GLY A 103 0.50 -14.93 13.54
CA GLY A 103 1.03 -15.87 12.53
C GLY A 103 0.47 -15.68 11.12
N LYS A 104 -0.20 -14.54 10.84
CA LYS A 104 -0.77 -14.24 9.53
C LYS A 104 0.28 -13.62 8.61
N HIS A 105 0.24 -13.97 7.33
CA HIS A 105 0.99 -13.28 6.30
C HIS A 105 0.49 -11.84 6.13
N VAL A 106 1.35 -10.90 5.77
CA VAL A 106 1.00 -9.47 5.72
C VAL A 106 1.28 -8.89 4.33
N LEU A 107 0.25 -8.33 3.71
CA LEU A 107 0.33 -7.45 2.57
C LEU A 107 -0.10 -6.05 3.05
N CYS A 108 0.72 -5.02 2.86
CA CYS A 108 0.42 -3.69 3.37
C CYS A 108 0.60 -2.64 2.28
N GLU A 109 -0.37 -1.72 2.17
CA GLU A 109 -0.27 -0.58 1.29
C GLU A 109 0.87 0.36 1.67
N LYS A 110 1.31 1.10 0.68
CA LYS A 110 2.31 2.17 0.84
C LYS A 110 1.62 3.51 1.24
N PRO A 111 2.32 4.41 1.93
CA PRO A 111 3.59 4.21 2.63
C PRO A 111 3.41 3.21 3.78
N LEU A 112 4.47 2.50 4.12
CA LEU A 112 4.40 1.37 5.07
C LEU A 112 3.89 1.79 6.45
N ALA A 113 4.33 2.96 6.94
CA ALA A 113 3.95 3.51 8.23
C ALA A 113 4.15 5.03 8.26
N LEU A 114 3.89 5.68 9.39
CA LEU A 114 4.06 7.13 9.56
C LEU A 114 5.53 7.54 9.65
N ASP A 115 6.38 6.67 10.19
CA ASP A 115 7.81 6.95 10.38
C ASP A 115 8.67 5.67 10.33
N VAL A 116 10.01 5.87 10.36
CA VAL A 116 11.00 4.78 10.32
C VAL A 116 10.94 3.90 11.57
N LYS A 117 10.56 4.44 12.73
CA LYS A 117 10.44 3.67 13.98
C LYS A 117 9.35 2.62 13.87
N GLU A 118 8.17 3.02 13.39
CA GLU A 118 7.07 2.09 13.13
C GLU A 118 7.45 1.05 12.09
N CYS A 119 8.07 1.45 10.98
CA CYS A 119 8.56 0.52 9.95
C CYS A 119 9.51 -0.54 10.53
N ARG A 120 10.42 -0.14 11.41
CA ARG A 120 11.34 -1.07 12.09
C ARG A 120 10.59 -2.04 13.01
N GLN A 121 9.59 -1.57 13.74
CA GLN A 121 8.76 -2.42 14.61
C GLN A 121 7.98 -3.45 13.78
N MET A 122 7.38 -3.04 12.66
CA MET A 122 6.69 -3.95 11.73
C MET A 122 7.66 -5.01 11.20
N LEU A 123 8.84 -4.60 10.71
CA LEU A 123 9.86 -5.52 10.20
C LEU A 123 10.32 -6.52 11.26
N GLN A 124 10.53 -6.08 12.50
CA GLN A 124 10.89 -6.96 13.61
C GLN A 124 9.78 -7.98 13.93
N ALA A 125 8.51 -7.54 13.91
CA ALA A 125 7.36 -8.41 14.17
C ALA A 125 7.25 -9.52 13.12
N VAL A 126 7.31 -9.18 11.82
CA VAL A 126 7.17 -10.16 10.73
C VAL A 126 8.38 -11.12 10.67
N LYS A 127 9.61 -10.62 10.93
CA LYS A 127 10.81 -11.47 11.02
C LYS A 127 10.74 -12.45 12.19
N ARG A 128 10.31 -11.98 13.37
CA ARG A 128 10.15 -12.83 14.57
C ARG A 128 9.11 -13.92 14.35
N ALA A 129 7.98 -13.56 13.72
CA ALA A 129 6.90 -14.49 13.42
C ALA A 129 7.22 -15.42 12.22
N LYS A 130 8.28 -15.14 11.45
CA LYS A 130 8.66 -15.87 10.22
C LYS A 130 7.52 -15.94 9.19
N VAL A 131 6.69 -14.90 9.12
CA VAL A 131 5.60 -14.78 8.17
C VAL A 131 6.06 -14.12 6.87
N VAL A 132 5.40 -14.45 5.76
CA VAL A 132 5.61 -13.74 4.48
C VAL A 132 5.02 -12.33 4.61
N HIS A 133 5.76 -11.34 4.13
CA HIS A 133 5.31 -9.94 4.18
C HIS A 133 5.74 -9.19 2.92
N MET A 134 4.91 -8.24 2.50
CA MET A 134 5.16 -7.42 1.32
C MET A 134 4.54 -6.02 1.49
N ILE A 135 5.22 -5.00 0.95
CA ILE A 135 4.70 -3.65 0.77
C ILE A 135 4.25 -3.49 -0.68
N CYS A 136 3.13 -2.80 -0.90
CA CYS A 136 2.53 -2.63 -2.23
C CYS A 136 3.21 -1.54 -3.07
N HIS A 137 4.52 -1.65 -3.30
CA HIS A 137 5.20 -0.86 -4.32
C HIS A 137 4.93 -1.48 -5.72
N ASN A 138 3.69 -1.36 -6.16
CA ASN A 138 3.15 -2.03 -7.34
C ASN A 138 3.79 -1.61 -8.66
N TYR A 139 4.42 -0.42 -8.74
CA TYR A 139 5.05 0.07 -9.97
C TYR A 139 6.21 -0.81 -10.43
N ARG A 140 6.89 -1.52 -9.53
CA ARG A 140 7.88 -2.56 -9.91
C ARG A 140 7.29 -3.67 -10.79
N ARG A 141 5.97 -3.86 -10.77
CA ARG A 141 5.25 -4.92 -11.51
C ARG A 141 4.59 -4.43 -12.79
N ILE A 142 4.72 -3.15 -13.13
CA ILE A 142 4.31 -2.63 -14.44
C ILE A 142 5.18 -3.31 -15.50
N PRO A 143 4.60 -3.96 -16.55
CA PRO A 143 5.37 -4.74 -17.52
C PRO A 143 6.54 -3.98 -18.16
N ALA A 144 6.34 -2.70 -18.50
CA ALA A 144 7.40 -1.85 -19.05
C ALA A 144 8.55 -1.61 -18.04
N ILE A 145 8.24 -1.46 -16.76
CA ILE A 145 9.25 -1.29 -15.69
C ILE A 145 10.01 -2.59 -15.45
N ALA A 146 9.29 -3.73 -15.43
CA ALA A 146 9.91 -5.05 -15.32
C ALA A 146 10.85 -5.33 -16.51
N GLN A 147 10.43 -4.97 -17.74
CA GLN A 147 11.26 -5.07 -18.92
C GLN A 147 12.48 -4.14 -18.85
N ALA A 148 12.32 -2.90 -18.43
CA ALA A 148 13.43 -1.98 -18.22
C ALA A 148 14.46 -2.53 -17.24
N LYS A 149 14.00 -3.09 -16.10
CA LYS A 149 14.89 -3.75 -15.12
C LYS A 149 15.68 -4.89 -15.75
N LYS A 150 15.03 -5.75 -16.52
CA LYS A 150 15.68 -6.85 -17.25
C LYS A 150 16.75 -6.35 -18.20
N MET A 151 16.45 -5.32 -19.02
CA MET A 151 17.41 -4.74 -19.95
C MET A 151 18.64 -4.14 -19.24
N ILE A 152 18.43 -3.53 -18.06
CA ILE A 152 19.53 -3.01 -17.23
C ILE A 152 20.40 -4.19 -16.72
N GLU A 153 19.78 -5.24 -16.18
CA GLU A 153 20.48 -6.41 -15.66
C GLU A 153 21.26 -7.18 -16.75
N GLU A 154 20.75 -7.19 -17.97
CA GLU A 154 21.40 -7.80 -19.15
C GLU A 154 22.47 -6.90 -19.76
N GLY A 155 22.68 -5.69 -19.23
CA GLY A 155 23.67 -4.73 -19.75
C GLY A 155 23.27 -4.04 -21.05
N ALA A 156 22.02 -4.19 -21.51
CA ALA A 156 21.56 -3.65 -22.80
C ALA A 156 21.61 -2.10 -22.88
N VAL A 157 21.59 -1.41 -21.75
CA VAL A 157 21.68 0.06 -21.66
C VAL A 157 23.07 0.53 -21.22
N GLY A 158 24.01 -0.39 -20.98
CA GLY A 158 25.34 -0.08 -20.45
C GLY A 158 25.31 0.35 -18.99
N GLU A 159 26.36 1.05 -18.57
CA GLU A 159 26.50 1.61 -17.22
C GLU A 159 25.49 2.73 -16.98
N ILE A 160 24.71 2.63 -15.88
CA ILE A 160 23.79 3.69 -15.47
C ILE A 160 24.59 4.83 -14.83
N ARG A 161 24.54 6.01 -15.44
CA ARG A 161 25.26 7.20 -14.97
C ARG A 161 24.37 8.27 -14.39
N HIS A 162 23.08 8.26 -14.78
CA HIS A 162 22.12 9.26 -14.35
C HIS A 162 20.72 8.66 -14.31
N TYR A 163 19.98 8.96 -13.23
CA TYR A 163 18.57 8.66 -13.08
C TYR A 163 17.80 9.95 -12.85
N TYR A 164 16.79 10.20 -13.67
CA TYR A 164 15.88 11.32 -13.50
C TYR A 164 14.44 10.82 -13.52
N ALA A 165 13.65 11.23 -12.54
CA ALA A 165 12.23 10.88 -12.49
C ALA A 165 11.39 12.05 -11.95
N ARG A 166 10.17 12.16 -12.46
CA ARG A 166 9.18 13.13 -12.00
C ARG A 166 7.82 12.47 -11.93
N TYR A 167 7.15 12.65 -10.80
CA TYR A 167 5.77 12.26 -10.65
C TYR A 167 4.94 13.46 -10.17
N ALA A 168 3.99 13.89 -10.98
CA ALA A 168 3.11 15.00 -10.68
C ALA A 168 1.66 14.58 -10.82
N GLN A 169 0.81 15.04 -9.90
CA GLN A 169 -0.64 14.81 -9.91
C GLN A 169 -1.38 16.13 -9.72
N GLY A 170 -2.54 16.29 -10.38
CA GLY A 170 -3.31 17.53 -10.38
C GLY A 170 -4.40 17.63 -9.33
N TRP A 171 -4.73 16.55 -8.60
CA TRP A 171 -5.90 16.50 -7.72
C TRP A 171 -5.89 17.46 -6.53
N LEU A 172 -4.70 17.95 -6.13
CA LEU A 172 -4.51 18.94 -5.03
C LEU A 172 -4.22 20.36 -5.52
N VAL A 173 -4.24 20.60 -6.83
CA VAL A 173 -3.93 21.94 -7.39
C VAL A 173 -4.99 22.96 -7.01
N ASP A 174 -6.27 22.57 -6.99
CA ASP A 174 -7.34 23.46 -6.55
C ASP A 174 -7.29 23.67 -5.03
N PRO A 175 -7.09 24.92 -4.54
CA PRO A 175 -7.08 25.22 -3.10
C PRO A 175 -8.43 24.99 -2.42
N LYS A 176 -9.53 24.90 -3.18
CA LYS A 176 -10.87 24.61 -2.67
C LYS A 176 -11.11 23.13 -2.36
N MET A 177 -10.21 22.24 -2.78
CA MET A 177 -10.26 20.84 -2.38
C MET A 177 -10.25 20.70 -0.85
N PRO A 178 -11.18 19.92 -0.27
CA PRO A 178 -11.28 19.75 1.18
C PRO A 178 -10.01 19.16 1.81
N ARG A 179 -9.74 19.54 3.06
CA ARG A 179 -8.66 18.98 3.85
C ARG A 179 -8.97 17.54 4.27
N LEU A 180 -8.60 16.59 3.43
CA LEU A 180 -8.70 15.15 3.70
C LEU A 180 -7.64 14.71 4.73
N TRP A 181 -7.77 13.46 5.24
CA TRP A 181 -6.82 12.86 6.16
C TRP A 181 -5.38 12.82 5.61
N ARG A 182 -5.23 12.65 4.28
CA ARG A 182 -3.93 12.68 3.58
C ARG A 182 -3.16 14.00 3.73
N LEU A 183 -3.84 15.06 4.12
CA LEU A 183 -3.24 16.39 4.32
C LEU A 183 -2.94 16.69 5.79
N GLN A 184 -3.02 15.67 6.64
CA GLN A 184 -2.81 15.75 8.08
C GLN A 184 -1.69 14.81 8.49
N LYS A 185 -0.57 15.36 9.00
CA LYS A 185 0.63 14.61 9.35
C LYS A 185 0.37 13.46 10.33
N GLN A 186 -0.53 13.67 11.28
CA GLN A 186 -0.90 12.64 12.26
C GLN A 186 -1.51 11.37 11.65
N HIS A 187 -2.14 11.48 10.46
CA HIS A 187 -2.77 10.35 9.76
C HIS A 187 -1.97 9.86 8.57
N ALA A 188 -1.25 10.75 7.92
CA ALA A 188 -0.55 10.44 6.66
C ALA A 188 0.98 10.29 6.82
N GLY A 189 1.57 10.85 7.88
CA GLY A 189 3.01 10.92 8.08
C GLY A 189 3.69 11.99 7.23
N SER A 190 3.40 12.06 5.94
CA SER A 190 3.87 13.02 4.95
C SER A 190 2.82 13.24 3.87
N GLY A 191 3.03 14.21 2.99
CA GLY A 191 2.14 14.51 1.87
C GLY A 191 2.62 13.90 0.55
N ALA A 192 2.97 14.74 -0.42
CA ALA A 192 3.47 14.30 -1.73
C ALA A 192 4.69 13.39 -1.62
N HIS A 193 5.54 13.60 -0.59
CA HIS A 193 6.70 12.74 -0.34
C HIS A 193 6.32 11.28 -0.10
N GLY A 194 5.42 10.99 0.82
CA GLY A 194 5.01 9.62 1.12
C GLY A 194 3.98 9.07 0.13
N ASP A 195 3.18 9.92 -0.50
CA ASP A 195 2.13 9.44 -1.41
C ASP A 195 2.67 9.11 -2.81
N ILE A 196 3.37 10.04 -3.47
CA ILE A 196 3.83 9.86 -4.86
C ILE A 196 5.34 9.80 -5.02
N HIS A 197 6.11 10.61 -4.26
CA HIS A 197 7.56 10.60 -4.33
C HIS A 197 8.15 9.23 -3.89
N ALA A 198 7.53 8.56 -2.92
CA ALA A 198 7.90 7.21 -2.51
C ALA A 198 7.93 6.22 -3.67
N HIS A 199 7.04 6.34 -4.66
CA HIS A 199 7.04 5.48 -5.85
C HIS A 199 8.29 5.68 -6.72
N ILE A 200 8.71 6.93 -6.95
CA ILE A 200 9.89 7.18 -7.80
C ILE A 200 11.19 6.90 -7.06
N ILE A 201 11.24 7.07 -5.73
CA ILE A 201 12.36 6.62 -4.90
C ILE A 201 12.46 5.08 -4.94
N ASP A 202 11.33 4.40 -4.80
CA ASP A 202 11.29 2.94 -4.89
C ASP A 202 11.74 2.43 -6.27
N LEU A 203 11.31 3.09 -7.34
CA LEU A 203 11.77 2.75 -8.71
C LEU A 203 13.26 3.04 -8.91
N ALA A 204 13.80 4.13 -8.35
CA ALA A 204 15.22 4.42 -8.39
C ALA A 204 16.02 3.28 -7.74
N ARG A 205 15.62 2.85 -6.53
CA ARG A 205 16.23 1.72 -5.84
C ARG A 205 16.09 0.40 -6.60
N PHE A 206 14.95 0.19 -7.23
CA PHE A 206 14.68 -1.02 -8.00
C PHE A 206 15.49 -1.09 -9.30
N LEU A 207 15.60 0.01 -10.03
CA LEU A 207 16.24 0.06 -11.34
C LEU A 207 17.77 0.25 -11.24
N VAL A 208 18.23 1.13 -10.34
CA VAL A 208 19.63 1.56 -10.26
C VAL A 208 20.34 0.87 -9.09
N GLY A 209 19.82 1.01 -7.86
CA GLY A 209 20.45 0.48 -6.66
C GLY A 209 20.12 1.28 -5.41
N GLU A 210 20.83 1.00 -4.31
CA GLU A 210 20.62 1.71 -3.05
C GLU A 210 21.31 3.08 -3.08
N PHE A 211 20.70 4.06 -2.42
CA PHE A 211 21.30 5.37 -2.24
C PHE A 211 22.44 5.33 -1.23
N ASP A 212 23.56 5.95 -1.59
CA ASP A 212 24.69 6.23 -0.68
C ASP A 212 24.44 7.54 0.08
N GLU A 213 24.01 8.57 -0.64
CA GLU A 213 23.68 9.88 -0.06
C GLU A 213 22.40 10.44 -0.65
N VAL A 214 21.70 11.24 0.14
CA VAL A 214 20.52 11.97 -0.32
C VAL A 214 20.43 13.35 0.33
N CYS A 215 20.08 14.36 -0.48
CA CYS A 215 19.67 15.69 -0.03
C CYS A 215 18.28 15.96 -0.58
N GLY A 216 17.37 16.49 0.23
CA GLY A 216 15.98 16.71 -0.17
C GLY A 216 15.34 17.94 0.41
N GLN A 217 14.27 18.38 -0.23
CA GLN A 217 13.46 19.51 0.22
C GLN A 217 11.99 19.16 0.11
N LEU A 218 11.23 19.54 1.13
CA LEU A 218 9.77 19.46 1.17
C LEU A 218 9.19 20.86 1.22
N HIS A 219 8.09 21.11 0.52
CA HIS A 219 7.40 22.37 0.56
C HIS A 219 5.89 22.20 0.65
N THR A 220 5.21 23.13 1.35
CA THR A 220 3.75 23.23 1.43
C THR A 220 3.31 24.57 0.86
N PHE A 221 2.77 24.58 -0.36
CA PHE A 221 2.25 25.77 -1.02
C PHE A 221 0.88 26.18 -0.46
N ILE A 222 -0.04 25.19 -0.34
CA ILE A 222 -1.41 25.44 0.14
C ILE A 222 -1.49 25.07 1.61
N LYS A 223 -1.31 26.07 2.48
CA LYS A 223 -1.20 25.89 3.95
C LYS A 223 -2.54 25.67 4.65
N GLN A 224 -3.65 25.99 4.01
CA GLN A 224 -5.00 25.83 4.57
C GLN A 224 -5.98 25.38 3.50
N ARG A 225 -6.95 24.56 3.89
CA ARG A 225 -8.00 24.08 3.01
C ARG A 225 -9.34 24.02 3.74
N PRO A 226 -10.47 24.07 3.01
CA PRO A 226 -11.81 23.92 3.60
C PRO A 226 -11.91 22.61 4.38
N LEU A 227 -12.62 22.65 5.51
CA LEU A 227 -12.93 21.43 6.26
C LEU A 227 -14.05 20.65 5.56
N PRO A 228 -13.96 19.30 5.44
CA PRO A 228 -15.00 18.50 4.79
C PRO A 228 -16.38 18.67 5.41
N GLU A 229 -16.44 18.77 6.73
CA GLU A 229 -17.67 18.91 7.51
C GLU A 229 -18.25 20.35 7.49
N ASN A 230 -17.44 21.35 7.20
CA ASN A 230 -17.85 22.74 7.11
C ASN A 230 -16.93 23.53 6.16
N PRO A 231 -17.27 23.65 4.86
CA PRO A 231 -16.43 24.31 3.86
C PRO A 231 -16.19 25.81 4.09
N LYS A 232 -16.96 26.44 4.99
CA LYS A 232 -16.73 27.86 5.40
C LYS A 232 -15.58 27.99 6.41
N LYS A 233 -15.18 26.91 7.05
CA LYS A 233 -14.05 26.87 7.98
C LYS A 233 -12.82 26.31 7.29
N MET A 234 -11.66 26.93 7.54
CA MET A 234 -10.38 26.49 7.01
C MET A 234 -9.62 25.67 8.05
N GLY A 235 -8.99 24.57 7.61
CA GLY A 235 -8.13 23.74 8.41
C GLY A 235 -6.69 23.77 7.91
N ARG A 236 -5.72 23.75 8.83
CA ARG A 236 -4.29 23.76 8.49
C ARG A 236 -3.87 22.45 7.81
N VAL A 237 -3.17 22.57 6.69
CA VAL A 237 -2.42 21.47 6.06
C VAL A 237 -1.09 21.32 6.79
N THR A 238 -0.75 20.07 7.18
CA THR A 238 0.43 19.81 8.02
C THR A 238 1.44 18.86 7.35
N VAL A 239 1.28 18.66 6.05
CA VAL A 239 2.17 17.84 5.21
C VAL A 239 2.63 18.65 4.00
N ASP A 240 3.62 18.15 3.30
CA ASP A 240 4.13 18.69 2.05
C ASP A 240 3.15 18.46 0.88
N ASP A 241 3.13 19.36 -0.08
CA ASP A 241 2.47 19.20 -1.39
C ASP A 241 3.48 19.20 -2.56
N ALA A 242 4.76 19.39 -2.25
CA ALA A 242 5.88 19.16 -3.17
C ALA A 242 7.07 18.54 -2.43
N ALA A 243 7.73 17.60 -3.10
CA ALA A 243 8.95 16.95 -2.63
C ALA A 243 9.95 16.81 -3.76
N GLN A 244 11.23 17.05 -3.49
CA GLN A 244 12.32 16.85 -4.43
C GLN A 244 13.56 16.36 -3.70
N CYS A 245 14.38 15.55 -4.37
CA CYS A 245 15.65 15.12 -3.83
C CYS A 245 16.71 14.96 -4.94
N ILE A 246 17.96 15.06 -4.53
CA ILE A 246 19.15 14.66 -5.29
C ILE A 246 19.84 13.59 -4.46
N GLY A 247 20.26 12.50 -5.10
CA GLY A 247 20.94 11.40 -4.42
C GLY A 247 22.11 10.85 -5.25
N ARG A 248 23.02 10.18 -4.58
CA ARG A 248 24.10 9.38 -5.16
C ARG A 248 23.82 7.90 -4.86
N PHE A 249 24.10 7.05 -5.87
CA PHE A 249 24.03 5.59 -5.80
C PHE A 249 25.39 4.98 -5.65
#